data_9efb7d79a4512689356713f9c89a4b98
#
_entry.id   9efb7d79a4512689356713f9c89a4b98
#
_cell.length_a   1.000
_cell.length_b   1.000
_cell.length_c   1.000
_cell.angle_alpha   90.00
_cell.angle_beta   90.00
_cell.angle_gamma   90.00
#
_symmetry.space_group_name_H-M   'P 1'
#
loop_
_entity.id
_entity.type
_entity.pdbx_description
1 polymer ?
#
loop_
_entity_poly.entity_id
_entity_poly.type
_entity_poly.pdbx_seq_one_letter_code
_entity_poly.pdbx_strand_id
1 'polypeptide(L)'
;MTDSNHLKKNINADVGYLGNLLFSDSILILGNDNSCSGCHLSIMGFEDTQSISIGDENNGIVGPGRKGPRNQRRSLKVINSALNPNLIWNSRFSTNSGDPLDVSKGVTVPDF
;
A
#
# COMPACT_ATOMS: atom_id res chain seq x y z
N MET A 1 -15.14 -17.46 15.92
CA MET A 1 -14.68 -18.03 14.63
C MET A 1 -15.15 -17.08 13.54
N THR A 2 -14.27 -16.40 12.89
CA THR A 2 -14.62 -15.52 11.77
C THR A 2 -14.97 -16.42 10.58
N ASP A 3 -16.17 -16.25 10.04
CA ASP A 3 -16.63 -17.03 8.90
C ASP A 3 -15.73 -16.74 7.69
N SER A 4 -14.96 -17.73 7.27
CA SER A 4 -14.03 -17.62 6.14
C SER A 4 -14.73 -17.35 4.79
N ASN A 5 -16.05 -17.47 4.73
CA ASN A 5 -16.82 -17.15 3.54
C ASN A 5 -16.88 -15.63 3.27
N HIS A 6 -16.73 -14.79 4.29
CA HIS A 6 -16.61 -13.35 4.11
C HIS A 6 -15.35 -12.93 3.34
N LEU A 7 -14.32 -13.76 3.34
CA LEU A 7 -13.04 -13.49 2.71
C LEU A 7 -12.96 -13.95 1.25
N LYS A 8 -13.96 -14.67 0.77
CA LYS A 8 -14.02 -15.18 -0.62
C LYS A 8 -14.81 -14.21 -1.51
N LYS A 9 -14.35 -12.99 -1.68
CA LYS A 9 -14.83 -12.19 -2.82
C LYS A 9 -14.19 -12.71 -4.11
N ASN A 10 -15.02 -12.90 -5.14
CA ASN A 10 -14.54 -13.17 -6.48
C ASN A 10 -13.71 -11.96 -6.94
N ILE A 11 -12.41 -12.16 -7.02
CA ILE A 11 -11.49 -11.15 -7.56
C ILE A 11 -11.70 -11.13 -9.08
N ASN A 12 -12.02 -9.95 -9.61
CA ASN A 12 -12.00 -9.76 -11.05
C ASN A 12 -10.55 -9.79 -11.53
N ALA A 13 -10.21 -10.76 -12.39
CA ALA A 13 -8.83 -10.98 -12.83
C ALA A 13 -8.25 -9.78 -13.59
N ASP A 14 -9.05 -9.10 -14.41
CA ASP A 14 -8.60 -7.95 -15.19
C ASP A 14 -8.31 -6.75 -14.29
N VAL A 15 -9.16 -6.50 -13.28
CA VAL A 15 -8.93 -5.47 -12.28
C VAL A 15 -7.71 -5.80 -11.42
N GLY A 16 -7.53 -7.06 -11.06
CA GLY A 16 -6.34 -7.52 -10.35
C GLY A 16 -5.06 -7.33 -11.16
N TYR A 17 -5.10 -7.64 -12.45
CA TYR A 17 -3.98 -7.42 -13.36
C TYR A 17 -3.65 -5.92 -13.51
N LEU A 18 -4.66 -5.08 -13.71
CA LEU A 18 -4.49 -3.62 -13.76
C LEU A 18 -3.87 -3.10 -12.46
N GLY A 19 -4.36 -3.58 -11.31
CA GLY A 19 -3.80 -3.21 -10.00
C GLY A 19 -2.32 -3.58 -9.86
N ASN A 20 -1.92 -4.74 -10.38
CA ASN A 20 -0.51 -5.16 -10.38
C ASN A 20 0.37 -4.27 -11.25
N LEU A 21 -0.12 -3.86 -12.43
CA LEU A 21 0.59 -2.91 -13.28
C LEU A 21 0.76 -1.56 -12.57
N LEU A 22 -0.32 -1.00 -12.05
CA LEU A 22 -0.31 0.28 -11.33
C LEU A 22 0.57 0.24 -10.07
N PHE A 23 0.63 -0.90 -9.38
CA PHE A 23 1.48 -1.06 -8.20
C PHE A 23 2.97 -0.93 -8.53
N SER A 24 3.36 -1.30 -9.74
CA SER A 24 4.74 -1.28 -10.20
C SER A 24 5.09 -0.03 -11.03
N ASP A 25 4.09 0.71 -11.47
CA ASP A 25 4.25 1.91 -12.29
C ASP A 25 4.35 3.16 -11.41
N SER A 26 5.14 4.14 -11.86
CA SER A 26 5.30 5.43 -11.17
C SER A 26 4.18 6.44 -11.49
N ILE A 27 3.28 6.12 -12.42
CA ILE A 27 2.23 7.03 -12.92
C ILE A 27 1.29 7.57 -11.82
N LEU A 28 1.15 6.85 -10.71
CA LEU A 28 0.32 7.28 -9.58
C LEU A 28 1.03 8.22 -8.61
N ILE A 29 2.31 8.48 -8.80
CA ILE A 29 3.15 9.27 -7.90
C ILE A 29 3.48 10.62 -8.54
N LEU A 30 3.28 11.71 -7.79
CA LEU A 30 3.44 13.08 -8.30
C LEU A 30 4.81 13.36 -8.94
N GLY A 31 5.87 12.89 -8.34
CA GLY A 31 7.24 13.05 -8.84
C GLY A 31 7.60 12.11 -9.99
N ASN A 32 6.77 11.11 -10.27
CA ASN A 32 7.04 10.03 -11.23
C ASN A 32 8.41 9.32 -11.01
N ASP A 33 8.94 9.41 -9.81
CA ASP A 33 10.25 8.91 -9.39
C ASP A 33 10.14 7.72 -8.41
N ASN A 34 8.93 7.29 -8.14
CA ASN A 34 8.63 6.21 -7.20
C ASN A 34 7.46 5.35 -7.70
N SER A 35 7.29 4.19 -7.09
CA SER A 35 6.12 3.32 -7.27
C SER A 35 5.76 2.66 -5.94
N CYS A 36 4.58 2.09 -5.82
CA CYS A 36 4.21 1.33 -4.62
C CYS A 36 5.22 0.21 -4.36
N SER A 37 5.65 -0.50 -5.40
CA SER A 37 6.65 -1.58 -5.32
C SER A 37 8.03 -1.09 -4.89
N GLY A 38 8.32 0.21 -4.98
CA GLY A 38 9.59 0.79 -4.51
C GLY A 38 9.77 0.72 -2.99
N CYS A 39 8.66 0.77 -2.24
CA CYS A 39 8.64 0.66 -0.78
C CYS A 39 7.99 -0.63 -0.28
N HIS A 40 7.31 -1.38 -1.14
CA HIS A 40 6.63 -2.64 -0.81
C HIS A 40 7.16 -3.75 -1.71
N LEU A 41 8.42 -4.16 -1.47
CA LEU A 41 9.12 -5.12 -2.32
C LEU A 41 8.58 -6.54 -2.15
N SER A 42 8.23 -7.20 -3.24
CA SER A 42 7.71 -8.58 -3.22
C SER A 42 8.71 -9.57 -2.64
N ILE A 43 10.00 -9.40 -2.94
CA ILE A 43 11.09 -10.25 -2.40
C ILE A 43 11.29 -10.09 -0.88
N MET A 44 10.75 -9.03 -0.29
CA MET A 44 10.80 -8.75 1.15
C MET A 44 9.43 -8.98 1.83
N GLY A 45 8.56 -9.79 1.21
CA GLY A 45 7.22 -10.01 1.73
C GLY A 45 6.35 -8.74 1.67
N PHE A 46 6.58 -7.91 0.67
CA PHE A 46 5.91 -6.61 0.46
C PHE A 46 6.15 -5.59 1.61
N GLU A 47 7.34 -5.68 2.22
CA GLU A 47 7.88 -4.65 3.11
C GLU A 47 8.97 -3.83 2.41
N ASP A 48 9.36 -2.75 3.07
CA ASP A 48 10.55 -1.96 2.71
C ASP A 48 11.85 -2.63 3.23
N THR A 49 12.94 -2.46 2.52
CA THR A 49 14.29 -2.80 2.99
C THR A 49 14.85 -1.76 3.95
N GLN A 50 14.28 -0.55 3.96
CA GLN A 50 14.71 0.55 4.80
C GLN A 50 14.01 0.50 6.16
N SER A 51 14.74 0.81 7.23
CA SER A 51 14.16 0.95 8.58
C SER A 51 13.19 2.15 8.67
N ILE A 52 13.41 3.16 7.86
CA ILE A 52 12.51 4.30 7.63
C ILE A 52 12.43 4.49 6.12
N SER A 53 11.22 4.53 5.59
CA SER A 53 10.97 4.61 4.15
C SER A 53 11.54 5.88 3.53
N ILE A 54 11.97 5.74 2.28
CA ILE A 54 12.35 6.86 1.42
C ILE A 54 11.32 6.90 0.29
N GLY A 55 10.54 7.99 0.25
CA GLY A 55 9.47 8.22 -0.72
C GLY A 55 9.97 8.91 -1.99
N ASP A 56 9.36 10.05 -2.30
CA ASP A 56 9.70 10.88 -3.45
C ASP A 56 11.08 11.53 -3.30
N GLU A 57 11.58 12.14 -4.37
CA GLU A 57 12.92 12.75 -4.44
C GLU A 57 14.03 11.74 -4.13
N ASN A 58 13.85 10.51 -4.54
CA ASN A 58 14.81 9.45 -4.33
C ASN A 58 15.76 9.28 -5.54
N ASN A 59 16.79 8.47 -5.37
CA ASN A 59 17.81 8.23 -6.41
C ASN A 59 17.40 7.19 -7.47
N GLY A 60 16.13 6.81 -7.57
CA GLY A 60 15.63 5.82 -8.53
C GLY A 60 16.00 4.36 -8.21
N ILE A 61 16.73 4.11 -7.14
CA ILE A 61 17.15 2.76 -6.74
C ILE A 61 16.12 2.15 -5.80
N VAL A 62 15.76 0.91 -6.05
CA VAL A 62 14.91 0.10 -5.17
C VAL A 62 15.78 -0.79 -4.29
N GLY A 63 15.45 -0.89 -3.01
CA GLY A 63 16.18 -1.75 -2.08
C GLY A 63 17.19 -1.00 -1.21
N PRO A 64 18.22 -1.70 -0.67
CA PRO A 64 19.13 -1.16 0.33
C PRO A 64 19.94 0.06 -0.12
N GLY A 65 20.13 0.21 -1.44
CA GLY A 65 20.84 1.35 -2.04
C GLY A 65 20.02 2.61 -2.22
N ARG A 66 18.72 2.58 -1.88
CA ARG A 66 17.82 3.72 -2.02
C ARG A 66 18.24 4.88 -1.13
N LYS A 67 18.33 6.07 -1.71
CA LYS A 67 18.71 7.33 -1.03
C LYS A 67 17.71 8.41 -1.35
N GLY A 68 17.46 9.30 -0.41
CA GLY A 68 16.53 10.42 -0.52
C GLY A 68 16.02 10.86 0.84
N PRO A 69 15.11 11.81 0.87
CA PRO A 69 14.45 12.24 2.09
C PRO A 69 13.71 11.05 2.75
N ARG A 70 13.83 10.96 4.06
CA ARG A 70 13.20 9.89 4.83
C ARG A 70 11.81 10.30 5.28
N ASN A 71 10.87 9.38 5.16
CA ASN A 71 9.56 9.50 5.77
C ASN A 71 9.66 9.39 7.30
N GLN A 72 8.54 9.52 7.99
CA GLN A 72 8.50 9.41 9.45
C GLN A 72 8.57 7.97 9.94
N ARG A 73 8.25 6.99 9.10
CA ARG A 73 8.07 5.59 9.48
C ARG A 73 8.48 4.63 8.38
N ARG A 74 8.69 3.37 8.76
CA ARG A 74 8.83 2.26 7.83
C ARG A 74 7.51 1.99 7.10
N SER A 75 7.59 1.59 5.84
CA SER A 75 6.43 1.09 5.08
C SER A 75 5.87 -0.17 5.71
N LEU A 76 4.55 -0.26 5.76
CA LEU A 76 3.84 -1.43 6.27
C LEU A 76 3.79 -2.52 5.21
N LYS A 77 3.63 -3.77 5.63
CA LYS A 77 3.28 -4.87 4.73
C LYS A 77 1.95 -4.61 4.06
N VAL A 78 1.85 -4.89 2.75
CA VAL A 78 0.57 -4.85 2.04
C VAL A 78 -0.13 -6.21 2.01
N ILE A 79 0.53 -7.29 2.45
CA ILE A 79 -0.10 -8.61 2.54
C ILE A 79 -1.29 -8.53 3.48
N ASN A 80 -2.44 -8.98 3.00
CA ASN A 80 -3.72 -8.95 3.72
C ASN A 80 -4.22 -7.54 4.12
N SER A 81 -3.60 -6.47 3.63
CA SER A 81 -4.06 -5.10 3.95
C SER A 81 -5.50 -4.85 3.49
N ALA A 82 -5.93 -5.50 2.41
CA ALA A 82 -7.32 -5.44 1.93
C ALA A 82 -8.35 -6.03 2.90
N LEU A 83 -7.91 -6.72 3.95
CA LEU A 83 -8.79 -7.30 4.98
C LEU A 83 -8.82 -6.45 6.25
N ASN A 84 -8.05 -5.38 6.30
CA ASN A 84 -7.98 -4.48 7.44
C ASN A 84 -8.78 -3.21 7.18
N PRO A 85 -9.84 -2.93 7.93
CA PRO A 85 -10.63 -1.71 7.77
C PRO A 85 -9.87 -0.45 8.21
N ASN A 86 -8.85 -0.62 9.04
CA ASN A 86 -8.01 0.46 9.55
C ASN A 86 -6.56 0.19 9.20
N LEU A 87 -5.92 1.13 8.50
CA LEU A 87 -4.51 1.04 8.16
C LEU A 87 -3.71 2.05 8.96
N ILE A 88 -2.44 1.71 9.17
CA ILE A 88 -1.53 2.40 10.08
C ILE A 88 -2.02 2.29 11.54
N TRP A 89 -1.09 2.24 12.48
CA TRP A 89 -1.37 1.98 13.90
C TRP A 89 -2.35 2.98 14.56
N ASN A 90 -2.47 4.19 14.02
CA ASN A 90 -3.39 5.22 14.50
C ASN A 90 -4.69 5.31 13.67
N SER A 91 -4.94 4.31 12.80
CA SER A 91 -6.15 4.23 11.96
C SER A 91 -6.42 5.46 11.08
N ARG A 92 -5.38 6.22 10.71
CA ARG A 92 -5.53 7.43 9.91
C ARG A 92 -6.01 7.18 8.47
N PHE A 93 -5.98 5.94 8.00
CA PHE A 93 -6.62 5.49 6.77
C PHE A 93 -7.62 4.41 7.15
N SER A 94 -8.89 4.62 6.85
CA SER A 94 -9.93 3.67 7.21
C SER A 94 -11.11 3.69 6.25
N THR A 95 -11.83 2.58 6.18
CA THR A 95 -13.14 2.53 5.53
C THR A 95 -14.22 2.99 6.51
N ASN A 96 -15.11 3.88 6.07
CA ASN A 96 -16.16 4.44 6.94
C ASN A 96 -17.29 3.44 7.22
N SER A 97 -17.34 2.34 6.46
CA SER A 97 -18.25 1.21 6.70
C SER A 97 -17.79 0.29 7.83
N GLY A 98 -16.47 0.28 8.14
CA GLY A 98 -15.83 -0.70 9.00
C GLY A 98 -15.54 -2.04 8.29
N ASP A 99 -15.99 -2.24 7.05
CA ASP A 99 -15.63 -3.37 6.18
C ASP A 99 -14.58 -2.90 5.17
N PRO A 100 -13.37 -3.45 5.16
CA PRO A 100 -12.30 -3.02 4.27
C PRO A 100 -12.63 -3.19 2.77
N LEU A 101 -13.60 -4.02 2.46
CA LEU A 101 -14.04 -4.31 1.09
C LEU A 101 -15.29 -3.52 0.68
N ASP A 102 -15.89 -2.77 1.61
CA ASP A 102 -17.03 -1.92 1.35
C ASP A 102 -16.65 -0.44 1.47
N VAL A 103 -16.43 0.20 0.35
CA VAL A 103 -16.13 1.62 0.25
C VAL A 103 -17.37 2.49 -0.06
N SER A 104 -18.57 1.92 0.00
CA SER A 104 -19.82 2.62 -0.35
C SER A 104 -20.09 3.84 0.54
N LYS A 105 -19.59 3.82 1.78
CA LYS A 105 -19.67 4.93 2.75
C LYS A 105 -18.44 5.85 2.69
N GLY A 106 -17.56 5.65 1.70
CA GLY A 106 -16.32 6.39 1.55
C GLY A 106 -15.18 5.86 2.42
N VAL A 107 -14.06 6.52 2.30
CA VAL A 107 -12.83 6.24 3.06
C VAL A 107 -12.37 7.50 3.77
N THR A 108 -11.81 7.36 4.94
CA THR A 108 -11.13 8.44 5.64
C THR A 108 -9.65 8.40 5.27
N VAL A 109 -9.15 9.53 4.81
CA VAL A 109 -7.73 9.79 4.56
C VAL A 109 -7.32 11.03 5.34
N PRO A 110 -6.08 11.13 5.81
CA PRO A 110 -5.63 12.33 6.51
C PRO A 110 -5.59 13.54 5.56
N ASP A 111 -5.88 14.70 6.08
CA ASP A 111 -5.59 15.97 5.42
C ASP A 111 -4.05 16.14 5.36
N PHE A 112 -3.55 16.57 4.22
CA PHE A 112 -2.13 16.83 3.96
C PHE A 112 -1.84 18.32 3.95
#